data_67ad2006a6a1c63f26026ae52fea3217
#
_entry.id   67ad2006a6a1c63f26026ae52fea3217
#
_cell.length_a   1.000
_cell.length_b   1.000
_cell.length_c   1.000
_cell.angle_alpha   90.00
_cell.angle_beta   90.00
_cell.angle_gamma   90.00
#
_symmetry.space_group_name_H-M   'P 1'
#
loop_
_entity.id
_entity.type
_entity.pdbx_description
1 polymer ?
#
loop_
_entity_poly.entity_id
_entity_poly.type
_entity_poly.pdbx_seq_one_letter_code
_entity_poly.pdbx_strand_id
1 'polypeptide(L)'
;MEFPVQILLALATAGAFATSSVFIRFGVDRSKPIAAMFATVSVNVIVLWTISLVFYDVTIDLWAWRYFILAGVFAPVLGRLCNYIGIQQVGVNLTLPISNSNPLISIALAVFLLGETMTRASGVGAFTTIVGGILLATSGKNDDSVGTVRYRDLLFPIGGAVIYGSVQLLRDVGMELVSAPAIGAAVTLTTSWLIACAFFAVAVDHREALSIPWNDLWYFILAGIVSSAGLISLYAALGSGTVVIVTPILNATPLFGLVLTYSFLREREPFTPQLALGTILVVTGVGLLTISS
;
A
#
# COMPACT_ATOMS: atom_id res chain seq x y z
N MET A 1 18.51 18.08 19.53
CA MET A 1 17.65 16.89 19.49
C MET A 1 17.91 16.20 18.16
N GLU A 2 18.68 15.13 18.17
CA GLU A 2 18.84 14.29 16.96
C GLU A 2 17.51 13.55 16.76
N PHE A 3 16.81 13.83 15.69
CA PHE A 3 15.64 13.05 15.30
C PHE A 3 16.09 11.59 15.12
N PRO A 4 15.48 10.61 15.80
CA PRO A 4 15.88 9.22 15.63
C PRO A 4 15.75 8.83 14.17
N VAL A 5 16.79 8.23 13.60
CA VAL A 5 16.88 7.85 12.16
C VAL A 5 15.65 7.04 11.73
N GLN A 6 15.11 6.19 12.59
CA GLN A 6 13.89 5.41 12.35
C GLN A 6 12.67 6.27 12.00
N ILE A 7 12.50 7.46 12.63
CA ILE A 7 11.37 8.36 12.37
C ILE A 7 11.53 8.98 10.98
N LEU A 8 12.73 9.45 10.63
CA LEU A 8 13.00 10.03 9.31
C LEU A 8 12.77 9.01 8.19
N LEU A 9 13.23 7.78 8.38
CA LEU A 9 13.03 6.69 7.42
C LEU A 9 11.54 6.30 7.28
N ALA A 10 10.80 6.26 8.38
CA ALA A 10 9.35 6.01 8.35
C ALA A 10 8.57 7.13 7.64
N LEU A 11 8.92 8.40 7.88
CA LEU A 11 8.35 9.54 7.17
C LEU A 11 8.71 9.51 5.68
N ALA A 12 9.97 9.18 5.34
CA ALA A 12 10.41 9.01 3.95
C ALA A 12 9.60 7.90 3.25
N THR A 13 9.33 6.79 3.94
CA THR A 13 8.48 5.71 3.44
C THR A 13 7.07 6.20 3.15
N ALA A 14 6.44 6.88 4.13
CA ALA A 14 5.08 7.39 3.97
C ALA A 14 4.98 8.39 2.80
N GLY A 15 5.94 9.31 2.71
CA GLY A 15 6.04 10.26 1.60
C GLY A 15 6.27 9.59 0.24
N ALA A 16 7.15 8.58 0.18
CA ALA A 16 7.43 7.85 -1.04
C ALA A 16 6.20 7.07 -1.54
N PHE A 17 5.48 6.37 -0.67
CA PHE A 17 4.27 5.66 -1.08
C PHE A 17 3.15 6.61 -1.53
N ALA A 18 2.97 7.74 -0.83
CA ALA A 18 2.02 8.76 -1.26
C ALA A 18 2.41 9.36 -2.63
N THR A 19 3.68 9.69 -2.83
CA THR A 19 4.20 10.20 -4.10
C THR A 19 4.03 9.20 -5.24
N SER A 20 4.33 7.92 -4.99
CA SER A 20 4.09 6.84 -5.95
C SER A 20 2.62 6.76 -6.36
N SER A 21 1.69 6.90 -5.40
CA SER A 21 0.24 6.88 -5.67
C SER A 21 -0.21 8.07 -6.53
N VAL A 22 0.40 9.23 -6.35
CA VAL A 22 0.16 10.41 -7.21
C VAL A 22 0.65 10.17 -8.64
N PHE A 23 1.85 9.59 -8.82
CA PHE A 23 2.31 9.22 -10.16
C PHE A 23 1.40 8.19 -10.82
N ILE A 24 0.92 7.20 -10.08
CA ILE A 24 -0.06 6.22 -10.57
C ILE A 24 -1.33 6.95 -11.03
N ARG A 25 -1.82 7.91 -10.25
CA ARG A 25 -3.03 8.69 -10.60
C ARG A 25 -2.87 9.43 -11.93
N PHE A 26 -1.70 10.00 -12.20
CA PHE A 26 -1.44 10.65 -13.49
C PHE A 26 -1.49 9.68 -14.68
N GLY A 27 -1.05 8.44 -14.50
CA GLY A 27 -0.96 7.45 -15.56
C GLY A 27 -2.24 6.63 -15.78
N VAL A 28 -3.03 6.35 -14.73
CA VAL A 28 -4.18 5.42 -14.84
C VAL A 28 -5.41 6.03 -15.52
N ASP A 29 -5.45 7.35 -15.76
CA ASP A 29 -6.55 7.98 -16.49
C ASP A 29 -6.61 7.52 -17.96
N ARG A 30 -5.46 7.14 -18.54
CA ARG A 30 -5.31 6.71 -19.95
C ARG A 30 -4.85 5.27 -20.12
N SER A 31 -4.52 4.60 -19.01
CA SER A 31 -3.96 3.25 -19.02
C SER A 31 -4.81 2.32 -18.15
N LYS A 32 -4.84 1.04 -18.50
CA LYS A 32 -5.53 0.04 -17.66
C LYS A 32 -4.77 -0.14 -16.33
N PRO A 33 -5.45 -0.20 -15.17
CA PRO A 33 -4.80 -0.42 -13.86
C PRO A 33 -3.91 -1.66 -13.81
N ILE A 34 -4.27 -2.70 -14.56
CA ILE A 34 -3.48 -3.93 -14.66
C ILE A 34 -2.12 -3.69 -15.36
N ALA A 35 -2.09 -2.85 -16.40
CA ALA A 35 -0.85 -2.49 -17.09
C ALA A 35 0.04 -1.61 -16.18
N ALA A 36 -0.55 -0.65 -15.48
CA ALA A 36 0.13 0.17 -14.49
C ALA A 36 0.76 -0.68 -13.38
N MET A 37 0.00 -1.64 -12.85
CA MET A 37 0.47 -2.59 -11.83
C MET A 37 1.64 -3.42 -12.36
N PHE A 38 1.53 -4.00 -13.55
CA PHE A 38 2.59 -4.81 -14.13
C PHE A 38 3.88 -4.01 -14.36
N ALA A 39 3.77 -2.79 -14.91
CA ALA A 39 4.91 -1.91 -15.11
C ALA A 39 5.60 -1.54 -13.79
N THR A 40 4.85 -1.12 -12.77
CA THR A 40 5.40 -0.73 -11.47
C THR A 40 6.02 -1.91 -10.72
N VAL A 41 5.41 -3.10 -10.76
CA VAL A 41 5.98 -4.30 -10.14
C VAL A 41 7.26 -4.73 -10.85
N SER A 42 7.31 -4.66 -12.18
CA SER A 42 8.53 -4.97 -12.95
C SER A 42 9.70 -4.06 -12.54
N VAL A 43 9.44 -2.76 -12.42
CA VAL A 43 10.45 -1.80 -11.92
C VAL A 43 10.88 -2.13 -10.49
N ASN A 44 9.93 -2.44 -9.60
CA ASN A 44 10.27 -2.81 -8.22
C ASN A 44 11.14 -4.07 -8.16
N VAL A 45 10.83 -5.11 -8.95
CA VAL A 45 11.63 -6.35 -9.00
C VAL A 45 13.07 -6.03 -9.41
N ILE A 46 13.26 -5.26 -10.50
CA ILE A 46 14.58 -4.88 -10.97
C ILE A 46 15.33 -4.10 -9.88
N VAL A 47 14.73 -3.05 -9.33
CA VAL A 47 15.38 -2.18 -8.33
C VAL A 47 15.74 -2.97 -7.06
N LEU A 48 14.81 -3.76 -6.53
CA LEU A 48 15.03 -4.48 -5.28
C LEU A 48 16.06 -5.60 -5.42
N TRP A 49 16.07 -6.34 -6.54
CA TRP A 49 17.13 -7.33 -6.79
C TRP A 49 18.47 -6.67 -7.00
N THR A 50 18.54 -5.57 -7.72
CA THR A 50 19.80 -4.81 -7.88
C THR A 50 20.38 -4.43 -6.52
N ILE A 51 19.54 -3.90 -5.62
CA ILE A 51 19.97 -3.52 -4.26
C ILE A 51 20.31 -4.75 -3.43
N SER A 52 19.50 -5.82 -3.49
CA SER A 52 19.77 -7.05 -2.74
C SER A 52 21.12 -7.67 -3.14
N LEU A 53 21.43 -7.72 -4.43
CA LEU A 53 22.68 -8.31 -4.93
C LEU A 53 23.91 -7.43 -4.66
N VAL A 54 23.73 -6.11 -4.56
CA VAL A 54 24.84 -5.18 -4.28
C VAL A 54 25.17 -5.09 -2.80
N PHE A 55 24.17 -5.14 -1.93
CA PHE A 55 24.33 -4.83 -0.49
C PHE A 55 24.20 -6.02 0.45
N TYR A 56 23.73 -7.19 -0.04
CA TYR A 56 23.48 -8.36 0.80
C TYR A 56 24.08 -9.62 0.17
N ASP A 57 24.57 -10.52 1.03
CA ASP A 57 24.94 -11.88 0.61
C ASP A 57 23.65 -12.71 0.43
N VAL A 58 23.24 -12.89 -0.82
CA VAL A 58 22.02 -13.60 -1.17
C VAL A 58 22.26 -15.10 -1.13
N THR A 59 21.76 -15.77 -0.11
CA THR A 59 21.69 -17.23 -0.05
C THR A 59 20.28 -17.68 -0.40
N ILE A 60 20.17 -18.65 -1.32
CA ILE A 60 18.87 -19.19 -1.74
C ILE A 60 18.45 -20.26 -0.71
N ASP A 61 17.50 -19.91 0.13
CA ASP A 61 16.84 -20.82 1.06
C ASP A 61 15.32 -20.80 0.86
N LEU A 62 14.83 -21.74 0.05
CA LEU A 62 13.41 -21.85 -0.29
C LEU A 62 12.54 -22.15 0.94
N TRP A 63 13.10 -22.78 1.97
CA TRP A 63 12.37 -23.06 3.20
C TRP A 63 12.14 -21.80 4.02
N ALA A 64 13.16 -20.95 4.17
CA ALA A 64 13.03 -19.64 4.81
C ALA A 64 12.15 -18.69 3.97
N TRP A 65 12.22 -18.77 2.63
CA TRP A 65 11.47 -17.91 1.71
C TRP A 65 9.99 -18.30 1.54
N ARG A 66 9.53 -19.46 2.03
CA ARG A 66 8.16 -19.95 1.79
C ARG A 66 7.06 -18.98 2.16
N TYR A 67 7.21 -18.24 3.25
CA TYR A 67 6.21 -17.26 3.69
C TYR A 67 6.17 -16.04 2.79
N PHE A 68 7.31 -15.60 2.27
CA PHE A 68 7.39 -14.51 1.29
C PHE A 68 6.83 -14.94 -0.07
N ILE A 69 7.05 -16.18 -0.48
CA ILE A 69 6.45 -16.77 -1.69
C ILE A 69 4.92 -16.81 -1.53
N LEU A 70 4.40 -17.31 -0.39
CA LEU A 70 2.98 -17.33 -0.12
C LEU A 70 2.40 -15.90 -0.06
N ALA A 71 3.07 -14.98 0.60
CA ALA A 71 2.68 -13.57 0.60
C ALA A 71 2.63 -13.00 -0.82
N GLY A 72 3.58 -13.39 -1.67
CA GLY A 72 3.67 -13.01 -3.08
C GLY A 72 2.51 -13.53 -3.94
N VAL A 73 1.95 -14.69 -3.62
CA VAL A 73 0.79 -15.23 -4.33
C VAL A 73 -0.44 -14.34 -4.16
N PHE A 74 -0.65 -13.78 -2.96
CA PHE A 74 -1.89 -13.08 -2.64
C PHE A 74 -1.78 -11.55 -2.73
N ALA A 75 -0.75 -10.93 -2.17
CA ALA A 75 -0.79 -9.50 -1.91
C ALA A 75 -0.32 -8.57 -3.03
N PRO A 76 0.91 -8.64 -3.58
CA PRO A 76 1.36 -7.55 -4.44
C PRO A 76 0.57 -7.39 -5.72
N VAL A 77 0.13 -8.47 -6.36
CA VAL A 77 -0.67 -8.38 -7.60
C VAL A 77 -2.10 -7.98 -7.28
N LEU A 78 -2.81 -8.75 -6.47
CA LEU A 78 -4.23 -8.49 -6.20
C LEU A 78 -4.42 -7.21 -5.39
N GLY A 79 -3.64 -7.01 -4.33
CA GLY A 79 -3.75 -5.81 -3.49
C GLY A 79 -3.39 -4.53 -4.24
N ARG A 80 -2.33 -4.53 -5.07
CA ARG A 80 -1.98 -3.37 -5.91
C ARG A 80 -3.01 -3.14 -7.00
N LEU A 81 -3.52 -4.19 -7.63
CA LEU A 81 -4.57 -4.05 -8.63
C LEU A 81 -5.82 -3.41 -8.02
N CYS A 82 -6.24 -3.87 -6.85
CA CYS A 82 -7.33 -3.25 -6.11
C CYS A 82 -7.05 -1.77 -5.82
N ASN A 83 -5.86 -1.42 -5.33
CA ASN A 83 -5.50 -0.04 -5.08
C ASN A 83 -5.46 0.81 -6.36
N TYR A 84 -4.95 0.30 -7.47
CA TYR A 84 -4.85 1.05 -8.72
C TYR A 84 -6.22 1.26 -9.37
N ILE A 85 -7.11 0.26 -9.28
CA ILE A 85 -8.51 0.43 -9.66
C ILE A 85 -9.18 1.45 -8.74
N GLY A 86 -8.94 1.37 -7.43
CA GLY A 86 -9.42 2.37 -6.47
C GLY A 86 -8.94 3.78 -6.83
N ILE A 87 -7.64 3.98 -7.08
CA ILE A 87 -7.08 5.28 -7.50
C ILE A 87 -7.74 5.77 -8.79
N GLN A 88 -7.98 4.89 -9.76
CA GLN A 88 -8.66 5.26 -11.01
C GLN A 88 -10.12 5.64 -10.78
N GLN A 89 -10.87 4.90 -9.95
CA GLN A 89 -12.31 5.03 -9.78
C GLN A 89 -12.71 6.12 -8.77
N VAL A 90 -12.01 6.19 -7.65
CA VAL A 90 -12.37 7.06 -6.51
C VAL A 90 -11.27 8.04 -6.11
N GLY A 91 -10.13 8.00 -6.79
CA GLY A 91 -9.00 8.90 -6.56
C GLY A 91 -8.07 8.47 -5.41
N VAL A 92 -6.94 9.16 -5.29
CA VAL A 92 -5.90 8.91 -4.28
C VAL A 92 -6.42 9.21 -2.89
N ASN A 93 -7.15 10.32 -2.75
CA ASN A 93 -7.62 10.84 -1.46
C ASN A 93 -8.57 9.90 -0.72
N LEU A 94 -9.36 9.10 -1.43
CA LEU A 94 -10.21 8.06 -0.82
C LEU A 94 -9.50 6.72 -0.73
N THR A 95 -8.74 6.35 -1.75
CA THR A 95 -8.08 5.04 -1.81
C THR A 95 -7.05 4.86 -0.71
N LEU A 96 -6.16 5.84 -0.49
CA LEU A 96 -5.08 5.71 0.49
C LEU A 96 -5.58 5.49 1.92
N PRO A 97 -6.50 6.31 2.49
CA PRO A 97 -6.97 6.09 3.85
C PRO A 97 -7.69 4.76 4.03
N ILE A 98 -8.53 4.37 3.06
CA ILE A 98 -9.28 3.11 3.13
C ILE A 98 -8.32 1.92 3.05
N SER A 99 -7.37 1.91 2.12
CA SER A 99 -6.42 0.81 1.98
C SER A 99 -5.45 0.73 3.16
N ASN A 100 -5.07 1.86 3.76
CA ASN A 100 -4.20 1.90 4.94
C ASN A 100 -4.94 1.56 6.25
N SER A 101 -6.24 1.26 6.20
CA SER A 101 -6.97 0.68 7.34
C SER A 101 -6.73 -0.85 7.49
N ASN A 102 -5.78 -1.41 6.75
CA ASN A 102 -5.42 -2.83 6.82
C ASN A 102 -5.08 -3.36 8.24
N PRO A 103 -4.52 -2.61 9.21
CA PRO A 103 -4.34 -3.10 10.58
C PRO A 103 -5.64 -3.46 11.28
N LEU A 104 -6.76 -2.82 10.92
CA LEU A 104 -8.07 -3.21 11.42
C LEU A 104 -8.42 -4.67 11.05
N ILE A 105 -8.07 -5.06 9.83
CA ILE A 105 -8.28 -6.43 9.35
C ILE A 105 -7.32 -7.40 10.05
N SER A 106 -6.03 -7.04 10.19
CA SER A 106 -5.04 -7.87 10.87
C SER A 106 -5.46 -8.16 12.32
N ILE A 107 -5.90 -7.16 13.06
CA ILE A 107 -6.37 -7.31 14.44
C ILE A 107 -7.67 -8.11 14.50
N ALA A 108 -8.61 -7.87 13.60
CA ALA A 108 -9.82 -8.68 13.52
C ALA A 108 -9.50 -10.17 13.32
N LEU A 109 -8.57 -10.48 12.42
CA LEU A 109 -8.11 -11.86 12.19
C LEU A 109 -7.40 -12.44 13.42
N ALA A 110 -6.57 -11.68 14.11
CA ALA A 110 -5.91 -12.12 15.34
C ALA A 110 -6.92 -12.47 16.45
N VAL A 111 -7.92 -11.63 16.65
CA VAL A 111 -9.01 -11.89 17.62
C VAL A 111 -9.85 -13.12 17.23
N PHE A 112 -10.29 -13.21 15.97
CA PHE A 112 -11.19 -14.28 15.54
C PHE A 112 -10.49 -15.63 15.31
N LEU A 113 -9.25 -15.65 14.80
CA LEU A 113 -8.54 -16.88 14.45
C LEU A 113 -7.60 -17.35 15.55
N LEU A 114 -6.93 -16.42 16.25
CA LEU A 114 -5.95 -16.73 17.28
C LEU A 114 -6.53 -16.63 18.70
N GLY A 115 -7.77 -16.13 18.86
CA GLY A 115 -8.42 -15.97 20.15
C GLY A 115 -7.80 -14.86 21.02
N GLU A 116 -7.10 -13.91 20.42
CA GLU A 116 -6.50 -12.79 21.12
C GLU A 116 -7.54 -11.87 21.73
N THR A 117 -7.24 -11.25 22.85
CA THR A 117 -8.16 -10.34 23.55
C THR A 117 -7.94 -8.91 23.10
N MET A 118 -9.00 -8.26 22.66
CA MET A 118 -8.93 -6.85 22.26
C MET A 118 -8.80 -5.95 23.50
N THR A 119 -7.78 -5.07 23.51
CA THR A 119 -7.65 -4.05 24.53
C THR A 119 -8.69 -2.94 24.37
N ARG A 120 -8.95 -2.15 25.42
CA ARG A 120 -9.87 -0.99 25.30
C ARG A 120 -9.37 0.04 24.27
N ALA A 121 -8.06 0.24 24.22
CA ALA A 121 -7.45 1.17 23.25
C ALA A 121 -7.60 0.67 21.82
N SER A 122 -7.41 -0.65 21.55
CA SER A 122 -7.69 -1.24 20.25
C SER A 122 -9.16 -1.10 19.86
N GLY A 123 -10.09 -1.26 20.80
CA GLY A 123 -11.52 -1.05 20.56
C GLY A 123 -11.85 0.39 20.13
N VAL A 124 -11.28 1.39 20.82
CA VAL A 124 -11.43 2.80 20.45
C VAL A 124 -10.80 3.09 19.09
N GLY A 125 -9.62 2.55 18.83
CA GLY A 125 -8.92 2.66 17.54
C GLY A 125 -9.75 2.09 16.39
N ALA A 126 -10.30 0.88 16.55
CA ALA A 126 -11.18 0.25 15.57
C ALA A 126 -12.43 1.09 15.29
N PHE A 127 -13.11 1.56 16.33
CA PHE A 127 -14.28 2.42 16.19
C PHE A 127 -13.96 3.72 15.46
N THR A 128 -12.86 4.40 15.82
CA THR A 128 -12.42 5.63 15.17
C THR A 128 -12.09 5.41 13.69
N THR A 129 -11.42 4.30 13.36
CA THR A 129 -11.11 3.93 11.97
C THR A 129 -12.39 3.70 11.16
N ILE A 130 -13.38 2.99 11.71
CA ILE A 130 -14.66 2.73 11.03
C ILE A 130 -15.42 4.04 10.79
N VAL A 131 -15.52 4.92 11.80
CA VAL A 131 -16.18 6.22 11.67
C VAL A 131 -15.49 7.08 10.59
N GLY A 132 -14.16 7.12 10.61
CA GLY A 132 -13.38 7.80 9.59
C GLY A 132 -13.63 7.25 8.19
N GLY A 133 -13.67 5.93 8.03
CA GLY A 133 -13.98 5.25 6.77
C GLY A 133 -15.39 5.57 6.24
N ILE A 134 -16.40 5.60 7.12
CA ILE A 134 -17.78 6.00 6.76
C ILE A 134 -17.80 7.46 6.29
N LEU A 135 -17.09 8.35 7.00
CA LEU A 135 -17.01 9.76 6.65
C LEU A 135 -16.37 9.95 5.26
N LEU A 136 -15.29 9.20 4.97
CA LEU A 136 -14.66 9.18 3.64
C LEU A 136 -15.62 8.68 2.56
N ALA A 137 -16.30 7.57 2.80
CA ALA A 137 -17.21 6.97 1.84
C ALA A 137 -18.40 7.89 1.48
N THR A 138 -18.74 8.80 2.37
CA THR A 138 -19.83 9.78 2.15
C THR A 138 -19.35 11.13 1.61
N SER A 139 -18.05 11.43 1.68
CA SER A 139 -17.49 12.72 1.24
C SER A 139 -17.56 12.94 -0.27
N GLY A 140 -17.49 11.87 -1.07
CA GLY A 140 -17.53 11.94 -2.54
C GLY A 140 -18.92 12.16 -3.15
N LYS A 141 -19.97 12.27 -2.33
CA LYS A 141 -21.36 12.41 -2.83
C LYS A 141 -21.79 13.85 -3.16
N ASN A 142 -21.08 14.84 -2.67
CA ASN A 142 -21.53 16.24 -2.67
C ASN A 142 -20.86 17.10 -3.75
N ASP A 143 -20.06 16.52 -4.64
CA ASP A 143 -19.34 17.27 -5.66
C ASP A 143 -19.82 16.88 -7.05
N ASP A 144 -20.62 17.75 -7.69
CA ASP A 144 -21.12 17.57 -9.06
C ASP A 144 -20.02 17.61 -10.13
N SER A 145 -18.80 18.00 -9.76
CA SER A 145 -17.66 18.15 -10.67
C SER A 145 -16.81 16.87 -10.84
N VAL A 146 -16.89 15.93 -9.90
CA VAL A 146 -16.26 14.60 -9.97
C VAL A 146 -17.38 13.58 -9.93
N GLY A 147 -17.50 12.74 -10.98
CA GLY A 147 -18.60 11.78 -11.13
C GLY A 147 -18.92 11.07 -9.80
N THR A 148 -20.22 10.95 -9.49
CA THR A 148 -20.71 10.40 -8.22
C THR A 148 -20.00 9.08 -7.88
N VAL A 149 -19.19 9.10 -6.82
CA VAL A 149 -18.55 7.89 -6.29
C VAL A 149 -19.63 6.87 -5.95
N ARG A 150 -19.58 5.74 -6.63
CA ARG A 150 -20.52 4.64 -6.35
C ARG A 150 -19.96 3.83 -5.20
N TYR A 151 -20.79 3.39 -4.26
CA TYR A 151 -20.35 2.48 -3.18
C TYR A 151 -19.63 1.23 -3.67
N ARG A 152 -19.96 0.76 -4.88
CA ARG A 152 -19.30 -0.39 -5.51
C ARG A 152 -17.82 -0.14 -5.79
N ASP A 153 -17.44 1.09 -6.07
CA ASP A 153 -16.06 1.45 -6.41
C ASP A 153 -15.17 1.47 -5.15
N LEU A 154 -15.76 1.66 -3.97
CA LEU A 154 -15.09 1.53 -2.66
C LEU A 154 -14.72 0.09 -2.31
N LEU A 155 -15.32 -0.91 -2.96
CA LEU A 155 -14.95 -2.31 -2.75
C LEU A 155 -13.49 -2.58 -3.14
N PHE A 156 -12.92 -1.83 -4.08
CA PHE A 156 -11.53 -2.00 -4.48
C PHE A 156 -10.55 -1.60 -3.38
N PRO A 157 -10.55 -0.38 -2.84
CA PRO A 157 -9.64 -0.04 -1.74
C PRO A 157 -9.90 -0.86 -0.46
N ILE A 158 -11.16 -1.25 -0.17
CA ILE A 158 -11.49 -2.17 0.93
C ILE A 158 -10.88 -3.55 0.66
N GLY A 159 -11.01 -4.08 -0.57
CA GLY A 159 -10.36 -5.32 -0.98
C GLY A 159 -8.85 -5.27 -0.81
N GLY A 160 -8.23 -4.16 -1.16
CA GLY A 160 -6.82 -3.88 -0.91
C GLY A 160 -6.48 -3.97 0.59
N ALA A 161 -7.26 -3.33 1.46
CA ALA A 161 -7.07 -3.38 2.91
C ALA A 161 -7.18 -4.82 3.46
N VAL A 162 -8.18 -5.58 3.00
CA VAL A 162 -8.37 -6.98 3.41
C VAL A 162 -7.19 -7.84 2.99
N ILE A 163 -6.75 -7.73 1.73
CA ILE A 163 -5.64 -8.52 1.19
C ILE A 163 -4.35 -8.19 1.94
N TYR A 164 -4.00 -6.91 2.10
CA TYR A 164 -2.78 -6.51 2.78
C TYR A 164 -2.80 -6.86 4.27
N GLY A 165 -3.93 -6.68 4.95
CA GLY A 165 -4.07 -7.05 6.35
C GLY A 165 -3.94 -8.56 6.58
N SER A 166 -4.50 -9.39 5.69
CA SER A 166 -4.39 -10.85 5.79
C SER A 166 -2.97 -11.35 5.53
N VAL A 167 -2.22 -10.69 4.63
CA VAL A 167 -0.85 -11.09 4.27
C VAL A 167 0.19 -10.57 5.26
N GLN A 168 -0.15 -9.59 6.07
CA GLN A 168 0.77 -9.06 7.09
C GLN A 168 1.30 -10.16 8.00
N LEU A 169 0.43 -11.05 8.48
CA LEU A 169 0.82 -12.20 9.32
C LEU A 169 1.87 -13.11 8.65
N LEU A 170 1.75 -13.35 7.34
CA LEU A 170 2.75 -14.14 6.60
C LEU A 170 4.10 -13.45 6.52
N ARG A 171 4.11 -12.13 6.38
CA ARG A 171 5.35 -11.35 6.35
C ARG A 171 6.04 -11.34 7.70
N ASP A 172 5.29 -11.17 8.78
CA ASP A 172 5.84 -11.12 10.14
C ASP A 172 6.53 -12.44 10.48
N VAL A 173 5.88 -13.59 10.24
CA VAL A 173 6.50 -14.90 10.41
C VAL A 173 7.71 -15.11 9.47
N GLY A 174 7.64 -14.62 8.24
CA GLY A 174 8.77 -14.68 7.30
C GLY A 174 9.97 -13.86 7.75
N MET A 175 9.74 -12.71 8.37
CA MET A 175 10.80 -11.82 8.88
C MET A 175 11.55 -12.40 10.08
N GLU A 176 10.93 -13.25 10.87
CA GLU A 176 11.61 -13.99 11.96
C GLU A 176 12.67 -14.99 11.41
N LEU A 177 12.47 -15.49 10.20
CA LEU A 177 13.34 -16.48 9.57
C LEU A 177 14.43 -15.89 8.66
N VAL A 178 14.23 -14.68 8.15
CA VAL A 178 15.15 -14.02 7.20
C VAL A 178 15.56 -12.67 7.74
N SER A 179 16.81 -12.55 8.12
CA SER A 179 17.40 -11.31 8.67
C SER A 179 17.65 -10.21 7.64
N ALA A 180 17.38 -10.47 6.34
CA ALA A 180 17.56 -9.51 5.24
C ALA A 180 16.21 -9.09 4.62
N PRO A 181 15.58 -8.05 5.15
CA PRO A 181 14.24 -7.61 4.71
C PRO A 181 14.12 -7.29 3.23
N ALA A 182 15.17 -6.74 2.61
CA ALA A 182 15.18 -6.43 1.19
C ALA A 182 15.03 -7.70 0.32
N ILE A 183 15.62 -8.81 0.74
CA ILE A 183 15.49 -10.11 0.06
C ILE A 183 14.04 -10.61 0.16
N GLY A 184 13.43 -10.54 1.34
CA GLY A 184 12.03 -10.93 1.54
C GLY A 184 11.07 -10.12 0.64
N ALA A 185 11.29 -8.81 0.51
CA ALA A 185 10.54 -7.96 -0.40
C ALA A 185 10.77 -8.32 -1.88
N ALA A 186 12.02 -8.56 -2.26
CA ALA A 186 12.38 -8.96 -3.63
C ALA A 186 11.73 -10.30 -3.99
N VAL A 187 11.80 -11.31 -3.12
CA VAL A 187 11.16 -12.62 -3.33
C VAL A 187 9.65 -12.49 -3.45
N THR A 188 9.01 -11.74 -2.54
CA THR A 188 7.56 -11.51 -2.56
C THR A 188 7.11 -10.89 -3.88
N LEU A 189 7.81 -9.84 -4.33
CA LEU A 189 7.47 -9.14 -5.58
C LEU A 189 7.80 -9.97 -6.82
N THR A 190 8.88 -10.76 -6.81
CA THR A 190 9.22 -11.67 -7.90
C THR A 190 8.16 -12.76 -8.07
N THR A 191 7.71 -13.36 -6.97
CA THR A 191 6.63 -14.36 -7.01
C THR A 191 5.36 -13.76 -7.61
N SER A 192 4.96 -12.58 -7.17
CA SER A 192 3.82 -11.87 -7.74
C SER A 192 3.99 -11.55 -9.22
N TRP A 193 5.18 -11.10 -9.61
CA TRP A 193 5.49 -10.78 -10.99
C TRP A 193 5.42 -12.02 -11.90
N LEU A 194 5.95 -13.15 -11.44
CA LEU A 194 5.88 -14.42 -12.16
C LEU A 194 4.43 -14.89 -12.34
N ILE A 195 3.60 -14.75 -11.30
CA ILE A 195 2.16 -15.07 -11.38
C ILE A 195 1.46 -14.15 -12.38
N ALA A 196 1.77 -12.86 -12.36
CA ALA A 196 1.22 -11.91 -13.33
C ALA A 196 1.65 -12.27 -14.76
N CYS A 197 2.93 -12.63 -14.98
CA CYS A 197 3.41 -13.09 -16.27
C CYS A 197 2.70 -14.38 -16.73
N ALA A 198 2.52 -15.37 -15.84
CA ALA A 198 1.82 -16.60 -16.15
C ALA A 198 0.34 -16.34 -16.50
N PHE A 199 -0.33 -15.46 -15.75
CA PHE A 199 -1.69 -15.05 -16.03
C PHE A 199 -1.81 -14.40 -17.40
N PHE A 200 -0.91 -13.48 -17.74
CA PHE A 200 -0.89 -12.85 -19.07
C PHE A 200 -0.56 -13.83 -20.18
N ALA A 201 0.29 -14.81 -19.94
CA ALA A 201 0.64 -15.82 -20.96
C ALA A 201 -0.54 -16.70 -21.34
N VAL A 202 -1.50 -16.92 -20.43
CA VAL A 202 -2.60 -17.90 -20.61
C VAL A 202 -3.94 -17.24 -20.94
N ALA A 203 -4.24 -16.08 -20.35
CA ALA A 203 -5.63 -15.63 -20.18
C ALA A 203 -6.08 -14.47 -21.05
N VAL A 204 -5.22 -13.74 -21.79
CA VAL A 204 -5.61 -12.43 -22.32
C VAL A 204 -5.01 -12.14 -23.71
N ASP A 205 -5.75 -11.36 -24.49
CA ASP A 205 -5.21 -10.64 -25.64
C ASP A 205 -4.22 -9.55 -25.11
N HIS A 206 -2.95 -9.97 -25.02
CA HIS A 206 -1.88 -9.30 -24.26
C HIS A 206 -1.61 -7.89 -24.73
N ARG A 207 -1.79 -7.62 -26.02
CA ARG A 207 -1.46 -6.34 -26.63
C ARG A 207 -2.35 -5.22 -26.09
N GLU A 208 -3.63 -5.50 -25.93
CA GLU A 208 -4.59 -4.50 -25.47
C GLU A 208 -4.56 -4.32 -23.95
N ALA A 209 -4.37 -5.43 -23.19
CA ALA A 209 -4.36 -5.41 -21.73
C ALA A 209 -3.13 -4.69 -21.15
N LEU A 210 -1.96 -4.80 -21.80
CA LEU A 210 -0.69 -4.21 -21.39
C LEU A 210 -0.35 -2.93 -22.15
N SER A 211 -1.26 -2.41 -22.98
CA SER A 211 -1.04 -1.17 -23.71
C SER A 211 -0.96 0.02 -22.77
N ILE A 212 0.23 0.61 -22.72
CA ILE A 212 0.49 1.88 -22.01
C ILE A 212 0.94 2.89 -23.07
N PRO A 213 0.28 4.05 -23.18
CA PRO A 213 0.79 5.13 -24.02
C PRO A 213 2.22 5.49 -23.60
N TRP A 214 3.12 5.66 -24.58
CA TRP A 214 4.53 5.95 -24.30
C TRP A 214 4.69 7.17 -23.37
N ASN A 215 3.82 8.16 -23.54
CA ASN A 215 3.81 9.37 -22.71
C ASN A 215 3.39 9.11 -21.25
N ASP A 216 2.78 7.98 -20.94
CA ASP A 216 2.32 7.66 -19.58
C ASP A 216 3.24 6.63 -18.89
N LEU A 217 4.06 5.91 -19.65
CA LEU A 217 4.95 4.87 -19.13
C LEU A 217 5.94 5.42 -18.07
N TRP A 218 6.44 6.63 -18.26
CA TRP A 218 7.37 7.23 -17.32
C TRP A 218 6.76 7.49 -15.94
N TYR A 219 5.44 7.75 -15.85
CA TYR A 219 4.76 7.86 -14.56
C TYR A 219 4.82 6.54 -13.76
N PHE A 220 4.64 5.41 -14.44
CA PHE A 220 4.72 4.10 -13.78
C PHE A 220 6.15 3.70 -13.43
N ILE A 221 7.13 4.08 -14.25
CA ILE A 221 8.55 3.89 -13.94
C ILE A 221 8.92 4.71 -12.69
N LEU A 222 8.56 5.98 -12.64
CA LEU A 222 8.80 6.82 -11.46
C LEU A 222 8.06 6.30 -10.24
N ALA A 223 6.80 5.90 -10.37
CA ALA A 223 6.04 5.28 -9.29
C ALA A 223 6.73 4.02 -8.75
N GLY A 224 7.27 3.17 -9.64
CA GLY A 224 8.04 1.98 -9.29
C GLY A 224 9.33 2.32 -8.55
N ILE A 225 10.13 3.26 -9.05
CA ILE A 225 11.39 3.68 -8.41
C ILE A 225 11.11 4.28 -7.03
N VAL A 226 10.16 5.22 -6.94
CA VAL A 226 9.81 5.88 -5.68
C VAL A 226 9.24 4.89 -4.67
N SER A 227 8.39 3.96 -5.09
CA SER A 227 7.87 2.93 -4.19
C SER A 227 8.95 1.94 -3.75
N SER A 228 9.95 1.65 -4.58
CA SER A 228 11.11 0.84 -4.17
C SER A 228 11.95 1.57 -3.11
N ALA A 229 12.21 2.86 -3.30
CA ALA A 229 12.87 3.68 -2.28
C ALA A 229 12.06 3.69 -0.96
N GLY A 230 10.73 3.79 -1.05
CA GLY A 230 9.83 3.66 0.09
C GLY A 230 9.97 2.31 0.81
N LEU A 231 10.01 1.19 0.07
CA LEU A 231 10.20 -0.14 0.64
C LEU A 231 11.55 -0.27 1.36
N ILE A 232 12.63 0.22 0.75
CA ILE A 232 13.97 0.18 1.36
C ILE A 232 13.99 1.01 2.64
N SER A 233 13.43 2.22 2.60
CA SER A 233 13.32 3.08 3.77
C SER A 233 12.48 2.43 4.88
N LEU A 234 11.40 1.71 4.52
CA LEU A 234 10.59 0.95 5.46
C LEU A 234 11.42 -0.10 6.19
N TYR A 235 12.14 -0.91 5.44
CA TYR A 235 12.93 -1.98 6.04
C TYR A 235 14.11 -1.44 6.85
N ALA A 236 14.73 -0.36 6.40
CA ALA A 236 15.76 0.32 7.18
C ALA A 236 15.18 0.93 8.47
N ALA A 237 13.96 1.48 8.44
CA ALA A 237 13.28 1.98 9.62
C ALA A 237 12.99 0.86 10.64
N LEU A 238 12.50 -0.29 10.17
CA LEU A 238 12.21 -1.46 11.01
C LEU A 238 13.50 -2.09 11.57
N GLY A 239 14.58 -2.10 10.81
CA GLY A 239 15.89 -2.60 11.26
C GLY A 239 16.61 -1.68 12.25
N SER A 240 16.28 -0.38 12.27
CA SER A 240 16.89 0.62 13.15
C SER A 240 16.04 1.03 14.35
N GLY A 241 14.77 0.53 14.43
CA GLY A 241 13.83 0.94 15.45
C GLY A 241 12.77 -0.10 15.80
N THR A 242 11.90 0.26 16.73
CA THR A 242 10.79 -0.60 17.13
C THR A 242 9.60 -0.44 16.20
N VAL A 243 8.93 -1.55 15.90
CA VAL A 243 7.69 -1.60 15.09
C VAL A 243 6.62 -0.63 15.65
N VAL A 244 6.54 -0.52 16.98
CA VAL A 244 5.61 0.35 17.70
C VAL A 244 5.76 1.83 17.32
N ILE A 245 6.97 2.30 17.00
CA ILE A 245 7.23 3.68 16.58
C ILE A 245 7.05 3.84 15.07
N VAL A 246 7.56 2.88 14.30
CA VAL A 246 7.61 2.94 12.83
C VAL A 246 6.20 2.84 12.23
N THR A 247 5.39 1.89 12.69
CA THR A 247 4.08 1.59 12.08
C THR A 247 3.07 2.76 12.15
N PRO A 248 2.89 3.48 13.28
CA PRO A 248 2.00 4.64 13.32
C PRO A 248 2.41 5.75 12.33
N ILE A 249 3.72 5.94 12.14
CA ILE A 249 4.24 6.95 11.20
C ILE A 249 3.96 6.54 9.76
N LEU A 250 4.10 5.25 9.41
CA LEU A 250 3.74 4.73 8.10
C LEU A 250 2.26 4.94 7.78
N ASN A 251 1.41 4.77 8.78
CA ASN A 251 -0.03 4.98 8.64
C ASN A 251 -0.42 6.46 8.40
N ALA A 252 0.56 7.39 8.50
CA ALA A 252 0.37 8.78 8.07
C ALA A 252 0.47 8.97 6.54
N THR A 253 0.77 7.93 5.75
CA THR A 253 0.79 7.98 4.27
C THR A 253 -0.41 8.71 3.66
N PRO A 254 -1.68 8.52 4.11
CA PRO A 254 -2.81 9.26 3.57
C PRO A 254 -2.74 10.77 3.78
N LEU A 255 -2.10 11.24 4.87
CA LEU A 255 -1.92 12.68 5.11
C LEU A 255 -0.94 13.27 4.10
N PHE A 256 0.16 12.57 3.80
CA PHE A 256 1.05 12.96 2.70
C PHE A 256 0.31 12.94 1.35
N GLY A 257 -0.56 11.94 1.14
CA GLY A 257 -1.43 11.84 -0.04
C GLY A 257 -2.30 13.10 -0.19
N LEU A 258 -2.96 13.54 0.87
CA LEU A 258 -3.79 14.75 0.86
C LEU A 258 -2.99 16.01 0.49
N VAL A 259 -1.79 16.18 1.07
CA VAL A 259 -0.94 17.34 0.79
C VAL A 259 -0.49 17.32 -0.68
N LEU A 260 -0.06 16.17 -1.18
CA LEU A 260 0.40 16.03 -2.57
C LEU A 260 -0.74 16.19 -3.57
N THR A 261 -1.90 15.63 -3.32
CA THR A 261 -3.06 15.78 -4.21
C THR A 261 -3.59 17.20 -4.22
N TYR A 262 -3.60 17.88 -3.09
CA TYR A 262 -3.92 19.31 -3.03
C TYR A 262 -2.96 20.15 -3.86
N SER A 263 -1.65 19.80 -3.84
CA SER A 263 -0.61 20.55 -4.56
C SER A 263 -0.58 20.27 -6.06
N PHE A 264 -0.80 19.01 -6.47
CA PHE A 264 -0.57 18.57 -7.85
C PHE A 264 -1.82 18.09 -8.60
N LEU A 265 -2.89 17.74 -7.88
CA LEU A 265 -4.10 17.12 -8.44
C LEU A 265 -5.39 17.85 -8.03
N ARG A 266 -5.30 19.08 -7.54
CA ARG A 266 -6.44 19.85 -7.02
C ARG A 266 -7.61 19.96 -8.02
N GLU A 267 -7.31 20.02 -9.30
CA GLU A 267 -8.34 20.10 -10.36
C GLU A 267 -8.98 18.74 -10.68
N ARG A 268 -8.35 17.64 -10.23
CA ARG A 268 -8.78 16.27 -10.56
C ARG A 268 -9.34 15.52 -9.37
N GLU A 269 -9.00 15.96 -8.15
CA GLU A 269 -9.42 15.29 -6.91
C GLU A 269 -10.16 16.28 -6.00
N PRO A 270 -11.36 15.93 -5.52
CA PRO A 270 -12.10 16.76 -4.60
C PRO A 270 -11.35 16.89 -3.27
N PHE A 271 -11.32 18.09 -2.74
CA PHE A 271 -10.77 18.38 -1.42
C PHE A 271 -11.85 19.02 -0.56
N THR A 272 -12.47 18.21 0.29
CA THR A 272 -13.52 18.67 1.22
C THR A 272 -13.04 18.61 2.67
N PRO A 273 -13.54 19.47 3.56
CA PRO A 273 -13.25 19.36 5.00
C PRO A 273 -13.64 17.99 5.58
N GLN A 274 -14.70 17.39 5.05
CA GLN A 274 -15.17 16.06 5.44
C GLN A 274 -14.14 14.98 5.08
N LEU A 275 -13.52 15.07 3.89
CA LEU A 275 -12.46 14.16 3.45
C LEU A 275 -11.22 14.30 4.34
N ALA A 276 -10.80 15.53 4.67
CA ALA A 276 -9.68 15.77 5.56
C ALA A 276 -9.95 15.19 6.97
N LEU A 277 -11.14 15.45 7.54
CA LEU A 277 -11.54 14.93 8.84
C LEU A 277 -11.60 13.39 8.84
N GLY A 278 -12.19 12.78 7.81
CA GLY A 278 -12.25 11.32 7.65
C GLY A 278 -10.86 10.69 7.61
N THR A 279 -9.93 11.31 6.85
CA THR A 279 -8.54 10.85 6.78
C THR A 279 -7.83 10.95 8.12
N ILE A 280 -7.99 12.05 8.86
CA ILE A 280 -7.41 12.22 10.20
C ILE A 280 -7.96 11.16 11.16
N LEU A 281 -9.26 10.89 11.13
CA LEU A 281 -9.87 9.86 11.97
C LEU A 281 -9.34 8.45 11.62
N VAL A 282 -9.21 8.10 10.35
CA VAL A 282 -8.62 6.82 9.95
C VAL A 282 -7.18 6.71 10.44
N VAL A 283 -6.34 7.73 10.20
CA VAL A 283 -4.94 7.71 10.60
C VAL A 283 -4.77 7.62 12.12
N THR A 284 -5.55 8.39 12.88
CA THR A 284 -5.51 8.33 14.36
C THR A 284 -6.05 7.01 14.90
N GLY A 285 -7.13 6.50 14.32
CA GLY A 285 -7.70 5.21 14.71
C GLY A 285 -6.73 4.06 14.44
N VAL A 286 -6.11 4.01 13.27
CA VAL A 286 -5.08 3.02 12.93
C VAL A 286 -3.84 3.16 13.82
N GLY A 287 -3.43 4.39 14.13
CA GLY A 287 -2.34 4.64 15.08
C GLY A 287 -2.63 4.07 16.47
N LEU A 288 -3.85 4.26 17.00
CA LEU A 288 -4.28 3.67 18.27
C LEU A 288 -4.32 2.14 18.22
N LEU A 289 -4.79 1.54 17.12
CA LEU A 289 -4.77 0.09 16.94
C LEU A 289 -3.35 -0.46 17.03
N THR A 290 -2.41 0.18 16.34
CA THR A 290 -1.02 -0.30 16.23
C THR A 290 -0.23 -0.15 17.53
N ILE A 291 -0.50 0.90 18.33
CA ILE A 291 0.20 1.12 19.61
C ILE A 291 -0.35 0.21 20.71
N SER A 292 -1.58 -0.26 20.57
CA SER A 292 -2.29 -1.01 21.61
C SER A 292 -2.34 -2.52 21.36
N SER A 293 -1.87 -3.00 20.22
CA SER A 293 -1.62 -4.40 19.89
C SER A 293 -0.20 -4.77 20.32
#